data_009d89d3b25b26acbc0b6949c08bcc07
#
_entry.id   009d89d3b25b26acbc0b6949c08bcc07
#
_cell.length_a   1.000
_cell.length_b   1.000
_cell.length_c   1.000
_cell.angle_alpha   90.00
_cell.angle_beta   90.00
_cell.angle_gamma   90.00
#
_symmetry.space_group_name_H-M   'P 1'
#
loop_
_entity.id
_entity.type
_entity.pdbx_description
1 polymer ?
#
loop_
_entity_poly.entity_id
_entity_poly.type
_entity_poly.pdbx_seq_one_letter_code
_entity_poly.pdbx_strand_id
1 'polypeptide(L)'
;NQYKIYFNQEKTVVFEHGKHTFKIPHVSSITAYEDGSHNPFLGVNEFDMFSGLGKSSNVSDEEARQNFYNLIRQMHQAGWTDLIYLSDPRIKRDRKNAAAFFEVEDGWIKEKTITSVPTTIELTPEEWKKLPNLAQIGRLYAEGVLVEFMLGKDDSEQYRDQYGNGQYALQITISAYWDFLRLYAQEEFGKPSYREALDKQFRLLAKERKKMEDKARSEGFEIDESYQDPPIPPLVELPRDGSR
;
A
#
# COMPACT_ATOMS: atom_id res chain seq x y z
N ASN A 1 -19.41 -3.14 9.68
CA ASN A 1 -20.11 -3.83 8.58
C ASN A 1 -19.12 -4.14 7.46
N GLN A 2 -19.36 -5.24 6.74
CA GLN A 2 -18.58 -5.69 5.61
C GLN A 2 -19.53 -6.00 4.45
N TYR A 3 -19.27 -5.43 3.28
CA TYR A 3 -20.07 -5.63 2.07
C TYR A 3 -19.18 -6.28 1.01
N LYS A 4 -19.59 -7.43 0.46
CA LYS A 4 -18.80 -8.20 -0.52
C LYS A 4 -19.51 -8.34 -1.85
N ILE A 5 -18.77 -8.12 -2.92
CA ILE A 5 -19.20 -8.37 -4.30
C ILE A 5 -18.21 -9.33 -4.93
N TYR A 6 -18.70 -10.43 -5.49
CA TYR A 6 -17.92 -11.36 -6.29
C TYR A 6 -18.39 -11.26 -7.75
N PHE A 7 -17.44 -11.23 -8.66
CA PHE A 7 -17.74 -11.22 -10.08
C PHE A 7 -17.63 -12.64 -10.66
N ASN A 8 -18.67 -13.10 -11.35
CA ASN A 8 -18.64 -14.40 -12.06
C ASN A 8 -17.59 -14.45 -13.17
N GLN A 9 -17.18 -13.30 -13.67
CA GLN A 9 -16.07 -13.09 -14.59
C GLN A 9 -15.31 -11.84 -14.14
N GLU A 10 -14.01 -11.86 -14.29
CA GLU A 10 -13.17 -10.70 -13.97
C GLU A 10 -13.65 -9.44 -14.69
N LYS A 11 -13.61 -8.32 -13.98
CA LYS A 11 -14.05 -7.01 -14.46
C LYS A 11 -12.90 -6.01 -14.41
N THR A 12 -12.97 -5.01 -15.26
CA THR A 12 -12.21 -3.78 -15.06
C THR A 12 -13.03 -2.87 -14.16
N VAL A 13 -12.47 -2.51 -13.01
CA VAL A 13 -13.05 -1.56 -12.05
C VAL A 13 -12.39 -0.20 -12.25
N VAL A 14 -13.18 0.86 -12.21
CA VAL A 14 -12.69 2.23 -12.24
C VAL A 14 -12.80 2.80 -10.83
N PHE A 15 -11.69 3.24 -10.28
CA PHE A 15 -11.69 4.03 -9.06
C PHE A 15 -11.66 5.51 -9.43
N GLU A 16 -12.79 6.18 -9.22
CA GLU A 16 -12.95 7.60 -9.54
C GLU A 16 -12.49 8.48 -8.38
N HIS A 17 -11.44 9.26 -8.59
CA HIS A 17 -10.89 10.19 -7.61
C HIS A 17 -10.39 11.47 -8.33
N GLY A 18 -11.31 12.17 -8.95
CA GLY A 18 -11.01 13.36 -9.73
C GLY A 18 -9.93 13.12 -10.79
N LYS A 19 -8.90 13.94 -10.80
CA LYS A 19 -7.75 13.79 -11.73
C LYS A 19 -6.91 12.53 -11.45
N HIS A 20 -7.04 11.94 -10.25
CA HIS A 20 -6.32 10.74 -9.81
C HIS A 20 -7.07 9.43 -10.12
N THR A 21 -8.07 9.50 -11.00
CA THR A 21 -8.85 8.32 -11.45
C THR A 21 -7.95 7.30 -12.15
N PHE A 22 -8.12 6.01 -11.82
CA PHE A 22 -7.40 4.91 -12.45
C PHE A 22 -8.27 3.67 -12.64
N LYS A 23 -7.79 2.73 -13.46
CA LYS A 23 -8.50 1.49 -13.79
C LYS A 23 -7.74 0.29 -13.28
N ILE A 24 -8.45 -0.63 -12.64
CA ILE A 24 -7.93 -1.88 -12.13
C ILE A 24 -8.50 -3.01 -13.00
N PRO A 25 -7.69 -3.67 -13.83
CA PRO A 25 -8.15 -4.78 -14.66
C PRO A 25 -8.31 -6.06 -13.81
N HIS A 26 -8.98 -7.06 -14.33
CA HIS A 26 -9.07 -8.41 -13.80
C HIS A 26 -9.54 -8.53 -12.35
N VAL A 27 -10.38 -7.62 -11.87
CA VAL A 27 -10.93 -7.67 -10.51
C VAL A 27 -11.93 -8.81 -10.41
N SER A 28 -11.71 -9.70 -9.45
CA SER A 28 -12.57 -10.85 -9.14
C SER A 28 -13.51 -10.59 -7.97
N SER A 29 -13.13 -9.73 -7.03
CA SER A 29 -13.98 -9.38 -5.90
C SER A 29 -13.63 -8.00 -5.33
N ILE A 30 -14.63 -7.40 -4.69
CA ILE A 30 -14.49 -6.16 -3.92
C ILE A 30 -15.13 -6.40 -2.56
N THR A 31 -14.43 -6.01 -1.51
CA THR A 31 -14.95 -5.94 -0.15
C THR A 31 -14.88 -4.49 0.32
N ALA A 32 -15.99 -3.95 0.81
CA ALA A 32 -16.04 -2.63 1.42
C ALA A 32 -16.22 -2.76 2.92
N TYR A 33 -15.50 -1.94 3.68
CA TYR A 33 -15.54 -1.94 5.14
C TYR A 33 -16.08 -0.62 5.68
N GLU A 34 -16.95 -0.76 6.68
CA GLU A 34 -17.55 0.33 7.42
C GLU A 34 -17.49 0.01 8.93
N ASP A 35 -17.05 0.96 9.73
CA ASP A 35 -17.08 0.84 11.20
C ASP A 35 -18.47 1.26 11.75
N GLY A 36 -19.51 0.56 11.30
CA GLY A 36 -20.89 0.89 11.63
C GLY A 36 -21.27 0.71 13.10
N SER A 37 -20.44 -0.01 13.90
CA SER A 37 -20.70 -0.24 15.33
C SER A 37 -20.16 0.88 16.22
N HIS A 38 -19.02 1.46 15.86
CA HIS A 38 -18.35 2.50 16.66
C HIS A 38 -18.48 3.87 16.02
N ASN A 39 -18.46 3.94 14.69
CA ASN A 39 -18.44 5.18 13.93
C ASN A 39 -19.35 5.13 12.70
N PRO A 40 -20.67 4.90 12.87
CA PRO A 40 -21.60 4.67 11.75
C PRO A 40 -21.75 5.85 10.77
N PHE A 41 -21.35 7.05 11.19
CA PHE A 41 -21.41 8.28 10.39
C PHE A 41 -20.23 8.43 9.43
N LEU A 42 -19.18 7.60 9.56
CA LEU A 42 -18.01 7.67 8.67
C LEU A 42 -18.27 6.97 7.33
N GLY A 43 -19.28 6.09 7.26
CA GLY A 43 -19.57 5.30 6.08
C GLY A 43 -18.42 4.34 5.72
N VAL A 44 -18.34 3.97 4.46
CA VAL A 44 -17.27 3.11 3.94
C VAL A 44 -15.97 3.91 3.88
N ASN A 45 -14.94 3.40 4.55
CA ASN A 45 -13.63 4.04 4.68
C ASN A 45 -12.49 3.23 4.06
N GLU A 46 -12.75 1.97 3.70
CA GLU A 46 -11.77 1.07 3.08
C GLU A 46 -12.42 0.14 2.06
N PHE A 47 -11.70 -0.17 1.01
CA PHE A 47 -12.01 -1.18 0.01
C PHE A 47 -10.83 -2.13 -0.17
N ASP A 48 -11.08 -3.43 -0.08
CA ASP A 48 -10.18 -4.47 -0.56
C ASP A 48 -10.64 -5.01 -1.90
N MET A 49 -9.75 -5.04 -2.87
CA MET A 49 -10.00 -5.62 -4.18
C MET A 49 -9.00 -6.74 -4.45
N PHE A 50 -9.48 -7.86 -4.97
CA PHE A 50 -8.61 -8.92 -5.48
C PHE A 50 -8.63 -8.89 -7.01
N SER A 51 -7.44 -8.79 -7.59
CA SER A 51 -7.22 -8.68 -9.03
C SER A 51 -6.19 -9.72 -9.49
N GLY A 52 -6.42 -10.31 -10.64
CA GLY A 52 -5.39 -11.07 -11.36
C GLY A 52 -4.35 -10.14 -12.00
N LEU A 53 -3.15 -10.65 -12.24
CA LEU A 53 -2.11 -9.95 -13.03
C LEU A 53 -2.08 -10.43 -14.49
N GLY A 54 -3.21 -10.88 -15.02
CA GLY A 54 -3.44 -11.27 -16.40
C GLY A 54 -4.83 -11.80 -16.61
N LYS A 55 -5.18 -12.25 -17.82
CA LYS A 55 -6.50 -12.81 -18.15
C LYS A 55 -6.81 -14.13 -17.44
N SER A 56 -5.83 -14.77 -16.84
CA SER A 56 -5.98 -15.91 -15.95
C SER A 56 -5.10 -15.70 -14.73
N SER A 57 -5.34 -16.44 -13.65
CA SER A 57 -4.45 -16.43 -12.49
C SER A 57 -3.07 -17.02 -12.79
N ASN A 58 -2.96 -17.88 -13.82
CA ASN A 58 -1.72 -18.53 -14.26
C ASN A 58 -1.08 -17.72 -15.38
N VAL A 59 -0.16 -16.85 -15.03
CA VAL A 59 0.57 -16.01 -15.98
C VAL A 59 2.08 -16.18 -15.78
N SER A 60 2.87 -15.85 -16.80
CA SER A 60 4.32 -15.85 -16.64
C SER A 60 4.77 -14.75 -15.68
N ASP A 61 5.92 -14.97 -15.04
CA ASP A 61 6.53 -13.97 -14.15
C ASP A 61 6.67 -12.60 -14.83
N GLU A 62 7.05 -12.61 -16.12
CA GLU A 62 7.23 -11.40 -16.90
C GLU A 62 5.90 -10.70 -17.21
N GLU A 63 4.87 -11.47 -17.56
CA GLU A 63 3.53 -10.92 -17.79
C GLU A 63 2.95 -10.31 -16.52
N ALA A 64 3.07 -11.01 -15.38
CA ALA A 64 2.63 -10.49 -14.08
C ALA A 64 3.35 -9.19 -13.73
N ARG A 65 4.69 -9.17 -13.88
CA ARG A 65 5.52 -8.00 -13.63
C ARG A 65 5.12 -6.82 -14.51
N GLN A 66 5.00 -7.03 -15.81
CA GLN A 66 4.63 -5.98 -16.76
C GLN A 66 3.24 -5.41 -16.48
N ASN A 67 2.25 -6.26 -16.18
CA ASN A 67 0.90 -5.83 -15.90
C ASN A 67 0.81 -5.06 -14.58
N PHE A 68 1.56 -5.45 -13.56
CA PHE A 68 1.69 -4.66 -12.34
C PHE A 68 2.26 -3.26 -12.63
N TYR A 69 3.39 -3.17 -13.33
CA TYR A 69 3.99 -1.86 -13.63
C TYR A 69 3.18 -1.03 -14.63
N ASN A 70 2.35 -1.65 -15.47
CA ASN A 70 1.39 -0.91 -16.29
C ASN A 70 0.34 -0.20 -15.41
N LEU A 71 -0.17 -0.86 -14.37
CA LEU A 71 -1.07 -0.25 -13.39
C LEU A 71 -0.37 0.89 -12.63
N ILE A 72 0.83 0.66 -12.13
CA ILE A 72 1.62 1.66 -11.40
C ILE A 72 1.90 2.90 -12.27
N ARG A 73 2.33 2.72 -13.53
CA ARG A 73 2.58 3.84 -14.45
C ARG A 73 1.30 4.65 -14.72
N GLN A 74 0.14 3.98 -14.87
CA GLN A 74 -1.14 4.66 -15.00
C GLN A 74 -1.43 5.54 -13.77
N MET A 75 -1.19 5.03 -12.56
CA MET A 75 -1.42 5.78 -11.33
C MET A 75 -0.46 6.95 -11.18
N HIS A 76 0.84 6.78 -11.45
CA HIS A 76 1.79 7.90 -11.46
C HIS A 76 1.41 8.99 -12.48
N GLN A 77 0.97 8.61 -13.69
CA GLN A 77 0.47 9.56 -14.69
C GLN A 77 -0.78 10.31 -14.21
N ALA A 78 -1.60 9.69 -13.39
CA ALA A 78 -2.74 10.32 -12.73
C ALA A 78 -2.35 11.13 -11.47
N GLY A 79 -1.06 11.24 -11.14
CA GLY A 79 -0.55 12.07 -10.05
C GLY A 79 -0.52 11.40 -8.68
N TRP A 80 -0.60 10.07 -8.62
CA TRP A 80 -0.30 9.31 -7.39
C TRP A 80 1.20 9.33 -7.12
N THR A 81 1.59 9.41 -5.85
CA THR A 81 2.99 9.44 -5.41
C THR A 81 3.24 8.38 -4.34
N ASP A 82 4.46 7.87 -4.27
CA ASP A 82 4.84 6.93 -3.21
C ASP A 82 4.61 7.52 -1.81
N LEU A 83 4.00 6.74 -0.92
CA LEU A 83 3.90 7.05 0.49
C LEU A 83 5.02 6.36 1.27
N ILE A 84 5.72 7.11 2.11
CA ILE A 84 6.67 6.60 3.11
C ILE A 84 5.98 6.66 4.47
N TYR A 85 6.00 5.56 5.22
CA TYR A 85 5.45 5.58 6.57
C TYR A 85 6.21 6.57 7.47
N LEU A 86 5.51 7.14 8.44
CA LEU A 86 6.03 8.19 9.29
C LEU A 86 7.28 7.79 10.09
N SER A 87 7.48 6.50 10.35
CA SER A 87 8.67 5.95 11.01
C SER A 87 9.76 5.54 10.04
N ASP A 88 9.43 5.31 8.75
CA ASP A 88 10.37 4.75 7.79
C ASP A 88 11.34 5.82 7.28
N PRO A 89 12.61 5.47 7.01
CA PRO A 89 13.58 6.40 6.47
C PRO A 89 13.21 6.81 5.04
N ARG A 90 13.40 8.09 4.73
CA ARG A 90 13.17 8.65 3.40
C ARG A 90 14.31 8.32 2.44
N ILE A 91 14.67 7.05 2.32
CA ILE A 91 15.71 6.63 1.37
C ILE A 91 15.24 6.98 -0.05
N LYS A 92 16.15 7.56 -0.86
CA LYS A 92 15.84 7.88 -2.26
C LYS A 92 15.36 6.63 -3.01
N ARG A 93 14.21 6.76 -3.65
CA ARG A 93 13.53 5.68 -4.35
C ARG A 93 13.99 5.60 -5.79
N ASP A 94 15.28 5.32 -5.95
CA ASP A 94 15.94 5.16 -7.24
C ASP A 94 16.76 3.87 -7.31
N ARG A 95 17.24 3.53 -8.49
CA ARG A 95 17.96 2.28 -8.73
C ARG A 95 19.30 2.18 -7.96
N LYS A 96 19.94 3.31 -7.64
CA LYS A 96 21.17 3.34 -6.85
C LYS A 96 20.95 2.83 -5.42
N ASN A 97 19.79 3.15 -4.85
CA ASN A 97 19.43 2.80 -3.48
C ASN A 97 18.54 1.52 -3.41
N ALA A 98 18.35 0.83 -4.51
CA ALA A 98 17.42 -0.30 -4.61
C ALA A 98 17.72 -1.44 -3.61
N ALA A 99 19.01 -1.67 -3.29
CA ALA A 99 19.41 -2.69 -2.32
C ALA A 99 18.78 -2.50 -0.94
N ALA A 100 18.48 -1.25 -0.55
CA ALA A 100 17.82 -0.97 0.72
C ALA A 100 16.40 -1.59 0.83
N PHE A 101 15.78 -1.90 -0.31
CA PHE A 101 14.39 -2.37 -0.39
C PHE A 101 14.28 -3.86 -0.70
N PHE A 102 15.35 -4.54 -1.18
CA PHE A 102 15.25 -5.86 -1.81
C PHE A 102 16.03 -6.97 -1.10
N GLU A 103 16.76 -6.70 -0.01
CA GLU A 103 17.45 -7.79 0.67
C GLU A 103 16.46 -8.72 1.35
N VAL A 104 16.37 -9.94 0.83
CA VAL A 104 15.62 -11.06 1.40
C VAL A 104 16.65 -12.06 1.92
N GLU A 105 16.62 -12.40 3.19
CA GLU A 105 17.35 -13.52 3.77
C GLU A 105 16.38 -14.65 4.10
N ASP A 106 16.68 -15.87 3.64
CA ASP A 106 15.96 -17.12 3.93
C ASP A 106 14.44 -17.09 3.66
N GLY A 107 14.02 -16.39 2.61
CA GLY A 107 12.60 -16.33 2.22
C GLY A 107 11.72 -15.45 3.11
N TRP A 108 12.27 -14.86 4.14
CA TRP A 108 11.61 -13.86 4.97
C TRP A 108 12.26 -12.51 4.73
N ILE A 109 11.44 -11.46 4.62
CA ILE A 109 11.96 -10.10 4.69
C ILE A 109 12.53 -9.98 6.10
N LYS A 110 13.87 -9.81 6.23
CA LYS A 110 14.45 -9.43 7.51
C LYS A 110 13.64 -8.26 8.06
N GLU A 111 13.47 -8.20 9.39
CA GLU A 111 12.94 -7.01 10.06
C GLU A 111 13.75 -5.80 9.63
N LYS A 112 13.44 -5.28 8.46
CA LYS A 112 13.97 -4.05 7.94
C LYS A 112 13.01 -2.95 8.25
N THR A 113 13.58 -1.84 8.52
CA THR A 113 12.97 -0.53 8.68
C THR A 113 12.06 -0.13 7.53
N ILE A 114 12.11 -0.83 6.42
CA ILE A 114 11.39 -0.52 5.18
C ILE A 114 10.39 -1.63 4.91
N THR A 115 9.14 -1.29 4.92
CA THR A 115 8.01 -2.23 4.86
C THR A 115 7.42 -2.40 3.47
N SER A 116 7.90 -1.67 2.46
CA SER A 116 7.40 -1.80 1.10
C SER A 116 8.44 -1.49 0.03
N VAL A 117 8.31 -2.17 -1.11
CA VAL A 117 9.09 -1.86 -2.31
C VAL A 117 8.56 -0.57 -2.94
N PRO A 118 9.43 0.41 -3.27
CA PRO A 118 8.99 1.63 -3.95
C PRO A 118 8.41 1.34 -5.33
N THR A 119 7.29 1.97 -5.65
CA THR A 119 6.65 1.80 -6.96
C THR A 119 7.40 2.49 -8.09
N THR A 120 8.27 3.45 -7.77
CA THR A 120 9.13 4.16 -8.72
C THR A 120 10.30 3.32 -9.22
N ILE A 121 10.61 2.18 -8.58
CA ILE A 121 11.68 1.28 -8.98
C ILE A 121 11.07 0.04 -9.64
N GLU A 122 11.08 -0.02 -10.97
CA GLU A 122 10.67 -1.24 -11.65
C GLU A 122 11.68 -2.37 -11.35
N LEU A 123 11.21 -3.45 -10.71
CA LEU A 123 12.01 -4.64 -10.46
C LEU A 123 12.44 -5.28 -11.78
N THR A 124 13.69 -5.75 -11.85
CA THR A 124 14.09 -6.64 -12.95
C THR A 124 13.35 -7.96 -12.87
N PRO A 125 13.31 -8.78 -13.96
CA PRO A 125 12.73 -10.10 -13.91
C PRO A 125 13.32 -11.00 -12.81
N GLU A 126 14.63 -10.89 -12.56
CA GLU A 126 15.33 -11.64 -11.52
C GLU A 126 14.95 -11.18 -10.10
N GLU A 127 14.79 -9.89 -9.88
CA GLU A 127 14.32 -9.33 -8.61
C GLU A 127 12.85 -9.70 -8.35
N TRP A 128 11.99 -9.64 -9.40
CA TRP A 128 10.59 -10.03 -9.29
C TRP A 128 10.43 -11.49 -8.83
N LYS A 129 11.24 -12.39 -9.38
CA LYS A 129 11.25 -13.81 -8.98
C LYS A 129 11.64 -14.02 -7.53
N LYS A 130 12.49 -13.15 -6.98
CA LYS A 130 12.94 -13.23 -5.59
C LYS A 130 11.95 -12.65 -4.58
N LEU A 131 10.84 -12.03 -5.02
CA LEU A 131 9.81 -11.59 -4.10
C LEU A 131 9.25 -12.79 -3.31
N PRO A 132 8.98 -12.62 -2.00
CA PRO A 132 8.34 -13.67 -1.20
C PRO A 132 6.92 -13.96 -1.71
N ASN A 133 6.37 -15.12 -1.32
CA ASN A 133 5.02 -15.53 -1.72
C ASN A 133 3.92 -14.56 -1.31
N LEU A 134 4.20 -13.72 -0.32
CA LEU A 134 3.37 -12.58 0.05
C LEU A 134 4.29 -11.37 0.24
N ALA A 135 4.17 -10.37 -0.62
CA ALA A 135 5.03 -9.19 -0.62
C ALA A 135 4.21 -7.89 -0.71
N GLN A 136 4.52 -6.94 0.14
CA GLN A 136 4.02 -5.58 -0.03
C GLN A 136 4.89 -4.87 -1.08
N ILE A 137 4.31 -4.60 -2.25
CA ILE A 137 5.02 -4.12 -3.44
C ILE A 137 4.68 -2.68 -3.82
N GLY A 138 4.14 -1.92 -2.90
CA GLY A 138 3.92 -0.50 -3.10
C GLY A 138 2.87 0.11 -2.19
N ARG A 139 3.00 1.43 -2.03
CA ARG A 139 2.02 2.31 -1.42
C ARG A 139 1.99 3.62 -2.15
N LEU A 140 0.81 4.05 -2.51
CA LEU A 140 0.60 5.31 -3.21
C LEU A 140 -0.39 6.18 -2.45
N TYR A 141 -0.17 7.48 -2.52
CA TYR A 141 -1.04 8.49 -1.92
C TYR A 141 -1.45 9.52 -2.98
N ALA A 142 -2.71 9.95 -2.93
CA ALA A 142 -3.21 11.12 -3.63
C ALA A 142 -4.39 11.75 -2.88
N GLU A 143 -4.31 13.03 -2.61
CA GLU A 143 -5.41 13.88 -2.08
C GLU A 143 -6.29 13.21 -1.01
N GLY A 144 -5.66 12.64 0.04
CA GLY A 144 -6.37 12.06 1.17
C GLY A 144 -6.75 10.57 1.02
N VAL A 145 -6.32 9.92 -0.06
CA VAL A 145 -6.52 8.48 -0.29
C VAL A 145 -5.18 7.77 -0.31
N LEU A 146 -5.12 6.62 0.37
CA LEU A 146 -4.01 5.68 0.40
C LEU A 146 -4.39 4.45 -0.44
N VAL A 147 -3.46 3.97 -1.25
CA VAL A 147 -3.57 2.69 -1.97
C VAL A 147 -2.35 1.83 -1.64
N GLU A 148 -2.60 0.62 -1.17
CA GLU A 148 -1.57 -0.37 -0.85
C GLU A 148 -1.70 -1.60 -1.75
N PHE A 149 -0.55 -2.16 -2.14
CA PHE A 149 -0.49 -3.32 -3.02
C PHE A 149 0.19 -4.47 -2.30
N MET A 150 -0.52 -5.58 -2.16
CA MET A 150 0.00 -6.84 -1.66
C MET A 150 0.00 -7.87 -2.79
N LEU A 151 1.18 -8.32 -3.19
CA LEU A 151 1.34 -9.38 -4.16
C LEU A 151 1.32 -10.72 -3.45
N GLY A 152 0.38 -11.59 -3.82
CA GLY A 152 0.39 -13.00 -3.52
C GLY A 152 0.91 -13.78 -4.73
N LYS A 153 1.83 -14.72 -4.54
CA LYS A 153 2.24 -15.63 -5.60
C LYS A 153 2.37 -17.07 -5.08
N ASP A 154 2.01 -18.00 -5.92
CA ASP A 154 2.38 -19.41 -5.76
C ASP A 154 3.21 -19.82 -6.98
N ASP A 155 4.51 -19.89 -6.78
CA ASP A 155 5.48 -20.29 -7.78
C ASP A 155 6.22 -21.59 -7.37
N SER A 156 5.61 -22.35 -6.45
CA SER A 156 6.12 -23.65 -6.03
C SER A 156 6.33 -24.58 -7.23
N GLU A 157 7.33 -25.44 -7.16
CA GLU A 157 7.64 -26.43 -8.21
C GLU A 157 6.41 -27.28 -8.52
N GLN A 158 5.68 -27.73 -7.49
CA GLN A 158 4.46 -28.50 -7.64
C GLN A 158 3.39 -27.75 -8.46
N TYR A 159 3.22 -26.41 -8.20
CA TYR A 159 2.24 -25.63 -8.92
C TYR A 159 2.66 -25.40 -10.38
N ARG A 160 3.93 -25.09 -10.63
CA ARG A 160 4.50 -24.90 -11.97
C ARG A 160 4.43 -26.19 -12.81
N ASP A 161 4.69 -27.34 -12.21
CA ASP A 161 4.58 -28.65 -12.86
C ASP A 161 3.14 -28.96 -13.31
N GLN A 162 2.16 -28.52 -12.49
CA GLN A 162 0.75 -28.76 -12.80
C GLN A 162 0.20 -27.81 -13.86
N TYR A 163 0.60 -26.52 -13.84
CA TYR A 163 -0.03 -25.45 -14.62
C TYR A 163 0.90 -24.74 -15.60
N GLY A 164 2.19 -25.05 -15.60
CA GLY A 164 3.20 -24.48 -16.50
C GLY A 164 3.71 -23.09 -16.13
N ASN A 165 2.95 -22.34 -15.31
CA ASN A 165 3.28 -20.98 -14.85
C ASN A 165 3.00 -20.83 -13.35
N GLY A 166 3.52 -19.77 -12.74
CA GLY A 166 3.13 -19.38 -11.38
C GLY A 166 1.70 -18.83 -11.33
N GLN A 167 1.14 -18.79 -10.15
CA GLN A 167 -0.10 -18.08 -9.87
C GLN A 167 0.21 -16.72 -9.22
N TYR A 168 -0.46 -15.67 -9.70
CA TYR A 168 -0.33 -14.31 -9.17
C TYR A 168 -1.69 -13.73 -8.83
N ALA A 169 -1.78 -13.15 -7.64
CA ALA A 169 -2.92 -12.39 -7.19
C ALA A 169 -2.45 -11.06 -6.60
N LEU A 170 -3.16 -9.99 -6.90
CA LEU A 170 -2.90 -8.67 -6.36
C LEU A 170 -4.07 -8.28 -5.46
N GLN A 171 -3.81 -8.12 -4.18
CA GLN A 171 -4.73 -7.43 -3.29
C GLN A 171 -4.41 -5.93 -3.33
N ILE A 172 -5.44 -5.14 -3.54
CA ILE A 172 -5.37 -3.69 -3.60
C ILE A 172 -6.27 -3.16 -2.50
N THR A 173 -5.68 -2.57 -1.46
CA THR A 173 -6.41 -1.92 -0.39
C THR A 173 -6.45 -0.42 -0.68
N ILE A 174 -7.64 0.16 -0.76
CA ILE A 174 -7.88 1.59 -0.94
C ILE A 174 -8.56 2.10 0.31
N SER A 175 -7.92 3.02 1.02
CA SER A 175 -8.43 3.55 2.28
C SER A 175 -8.35 5.07 2.36
N ALA A 176 -9.19 5.66 3.19
CA ALA A 176 -9.05 7.06 3.54
C ALA A 176 -7.79 7.27 4.39
N TYR A 177 -6.94 8.22 4.03
CA TYR A 177 -5.69 8.48 4.75
C TYR A 177 -5.90 8.86 6.21
N TRP A 178 -7.00 9.54 6.54
CA TRP A 178 -7.35 9.84 7.93
C TRP A 178 -7.63 8.58 8.75
N ASP A 179 -8.17 7.52 8.13
CA ASP A 179 -8.43 6.26 8.81
C ASP A 179 -7.13 5.51 9.13
N PHE A 180 -6.20 5.53 8.20
CA PHE A 180 -4.83 5.06 8.45
C PHE A 180 -4.18 5.83 9.61
N LEU A 181 -4.31 7.16 9.66
CA LEU A 181 -3.72 7.97 10.72
C LEU A 181 -4.36 7.74 12.09
N ARG A 182 -5.64 7.38 12.17
CA ARG A 182 -6.30 7.11 13.45
C ARG A 182 -5.68 5.94 14.21
N LEU A 183 -5.05 5.00 13.52
CA LEU A 183 -4.37 3.87 14.15
C LEU A 183 -3.25 4.31 15.11
N TYR A 184 -2.65 5.47 14.89
CA TYR A 184 -1.60 6.01 15.75
C TYR A 184 -2.10 6.59 17.07
N ALA A 185 -3.40 6.87 17.20
CA ALA A 185 -4.02 7.39 18.40
C ALA A 185 -5.45 6.84 18.57
N GLN A 186 -5.64 5.56 18.28
CA GLN A 186 -6.97 4.92 18.19
C GLN A 186 -7.80 5.07 19.47
N GLU A 187 -7.20 4.95 20.65
CA GLU A 187 -7.89 5.07 21.94
C GLU A 187 -8.45 6.48 22.22
N GLU A 188 -7.87 7.50 21.56
CA GLU A 188 -8.26 8.88 21.69
C GLU A 188 -9.17 9.35 20.54
N PHE A 189 -9.40 8.49 19.55
CA PHE A 189 -10.23 8.81 18.38
C PHE A 189 -11.64 9.23 18.83
N GLY A 190 -12.11 10.36 18.30
CA GLY A 190 -13.41 10.92 18.68
C GLY A 190 -13.42 11.76 19.95
N LYS A 191 -12.31 11.83 20.70
CA LYS A 191 -12.18 12.68 21.89
C LYS A 191 -11.49 14.00 21.57
N PRO A 192 -11.71 15.07 22.37
CA PRO A 192 -11.01 16.34 22.20
C PRO A 192 -9.47 16.22 22.24
N SER A 193 -8.93 15.23 22.96
CA SER A 193 -7.51 14.93 23.10
C SER A 193 -6.87 14.27 21.87
N TYR A 194 -7.67 13.85 20.89
CA TYR A 194 -7.18 13.06 19.73
C TYR A 194 -6.07 13.80 18.96
N ARG A 195 -6.22 15.09 18.70
CA ARG A 195 -5.21 15.88 17.99
C ARG A 195 -3.89 15.91 18.75
N GLU A 196 -3.94 16.17 20.05
CA GLU A 196 -2.74 16.18 20.90
C GLU A 196 -2.04 14.82 20.94
N ALA A 197 -2.83 13.71 21.02
CA ALA A 197 -2.33 12.36 20.97
C ALA A 197 -1.63 12.05 19.63
N LEU A 198 -2.22 12.42 18.50
CA LEU A 198 -1.59 12.31 17.18
C LEU A 198 -0.27 13.09 17.10
N ASP A 199 -0.27 14.37 17.53
CA ASP A 199 0.92 15.22 17.49
C ASP A 199 2.05 14.64 18.36
N LYS A 200 1.69 14.02 19.49
CA LYS A 200 2.65 13.31 20.35
C LYS A 200 3.25 12.10 19.63
N GLN A 201 2.40 11.27 19.01
CA GLN A 201 2.86 10.10 18.26
C GLN A 201 3.75 10.51 17.07
N PHE A 202 3.37 11.51 16.32
CA PHE A 202 4.18 11.98 15.18
C PHE A 202 5.56 12.48 15.60
N ARG A 203 5.68 13.13 16.77
CA ARG A 203 7.01 13.48 17.32
C ARG A 203 7.85 12.26 17.69
N LEU A 204 7.23 11.17 18.16
CA LEU A 204 7.93 9.92 18.42
C LEU A 204 8.39 9.24 17.13
N LEU A 205 7.48 9.13 16.15
CA LEU A 205 7.77 8.54 14.84
C LEU A 205 8.85 9.33 14.08
N ALA A 206 8.85 10.66 14.16
CA ALA A 206 9.89 11.49 13.58
C ALA A 206 11.29 11.22 14.21
N LYS A 207 11.34 10.93 15.51
CA LYS A 207 12.60 10.53 16.18
C LYS A 207 13.08 9.16 15.72
N GLU A 208 12.15 8.20 15.57
CA GLU A 208 12.49 6.88 15.04
C GLU A 208 12.95 6.99 13.59
N ARG A 209 12.23 7.72 12.73
CA ARG A 209 12.65 8.02 11.36
C ARG A 209 14.07 8.55 11.31
N LYS A 210 14.39 9.55 12.16
CA LYS A 210 15.73 10.12 12.19
C LYS A 210 16.81 9.07 12.51
N LYS A 211 16.58 8.20 13.48
CA LYS A 211 17.52 7.10 13.80
C LYS A 211 17.73 6.17 12.60
N MET A 212 16.62 5.85 11.91
CA MET A 212 16.67 4.98 10.74
C MET A 212 17.38 5.64 9.56
N GLU A 213 17.20 6.95 9.36
CA GLU A 213 17.90 7.72 8.35
C GLU A 213 19.41 7.81 8.66
N ASP A 214 19.78 8.01 9.92
CA ASP A 214 21.19 8.03 10.34
C ASP A 214 21.84 6.65 10.10
N LYS A 215 21.12 5.56 10.39
CA LYS A 215 21.57 4.20 10.06
C LYS A 215 21.69 3.99 8.55
N ALA A 216 20.68 4.36 7.76
CA ALA A 216 20.72 4.23 6.32
C ALA A 216 21.92 4.98 5.70
N ARG A 217 22.21 6.21 6.17
CA ARG A 217 23.40 6.96 5.74
C ARG A 217 24.70 6.22 6.09
N SER A 218 24.77 5.59 7.27
CA SER A 218 25.97 4.82 7.66
C SER A 218 26.18 3.56 6.81
N GLU A 219 25.12 3.04 6.21
CA GLU A 219 25.14 1.92 5.26
C GLU A 219 25.35 2.38 3.80
N GLY A 220 25.47 3.69 3.56
CA GLY A 220 25.76 4.27 2.24
C GLY A 220 24.53 4.62 1.41
N PHE A 221 23.33 4.57 1.99
CA PHE A 221 22.10 4.98 1.30
C PHE A 221 21.88 6.49 1.36
N GLU A 222 21.30 7.02 0.31
CA GLU A 222 20.96 8.44 0.21
C GLU A 222 19.56 8.71 0.73
N ILE A 223 19.41 9.76 1.52
CA ILE A 223 18.10 10.21 2.04
C ILE A 223 17.51 11.28 1.11
N ASP A 224 16.22 11.14 0.80
CA ASP A 224 15.47 12.16 0.08
C ASP A 224 14.99 13.26 1.05
N GLU A 225 15.81 14.30 1.17
CA GLU A 225 15.47 15.45 2.01
C GLU A 225 14.32 16.30 1.43
N SER A 226 13.95 16.07 0.17
CA SER A 226 12.86 16.79 -0.49
C SER A 226 11.48 16.18 -0.22
N TYR A 227 11.44 14.90 0.20
CA TYR A 227 10.19 14.23 0.52
C TYR A 227 9.45 14.92 1.66
N GLN A 228 8.19 15.19 1.44
CA GLN A 228 7.26 15.73 2.44
C GLN A 228 6.16 14.71 2.72
N ASP A 229 5.91 14.46 3.99
CA ASP A 229 4.76 13.63 4.38
C ASP A 229 3.45 14.29 3.90
N PRO A 230 2.44 13.51 3.51
CA PRO A 230 1.14 14.06 3.18
C PRO A 230 0.57 14.91 4.32
N PRO A 231 -0.18 15.98 4.00
CA PRO A 231 -0.79 16.81 5.03
C PRO A 231 -1.78 15.99 5.86
N ILE A 232 -1.80 16.21 7.16
CA ILE A 232 -2.80 15.62 8.05
C ILE A 232 -4.17 16.16 7.63
N PRO A 233 -5.12 15.29 7.24
CA PRO A 233 -6.45 15.73 6.88
C PRO A 233 -7.10 16.50 8.04
N PRO A 234 -8.04 17.41 7.78
CA PRO A 234 -8.90 17.95 8.82
C PRO A 234 -9.49 16.80 9.62
N LEU A 235 -9.48 16.89 10.94
CA LEU A 235 -10.15 15.92 11.78
C LEU A 235 -11.62 15.86 11.34
N VAL A 236 -12.10 14.63 11.07
CA VAL A 236 -13.53 14.43 10.89
C VAL A 236 -14.19 14.88 12.20
N GLU A 237 -14.92 16.00 12.18
CA GLU A 237 -15.70 16.42 13.33
C GLU A 237 -16.78 15.38 13.55
N LEU A 238 -16.59 14.58 14.58
CA LEU A 238 -17.61 13.63 14.99
C LEU A 238 -18.84 14.43 15.44
N PRO A 239 -20.06 14.01 15.08
CA PRO A 239 -21.27 14.65 15.61
C PRO A 239 -21.17 14.69 17.14
N ARG A 240 -21.16 15.87 17.70
CA ARG A 240 -21.20 16.05 19.14
C ARG A 240 -22.59 15.61 19.56
N ASP A 241 -22.64 14.48 20.31
CA ASP A 241 -23.85 13.86 20.82
C ASP A 241 -24.88 13.36 19.77
N GLY A 242 -25.21 12.15 19.91
CA GLY A 242 -26.37 11.32 19.59
C GLY A 242 -27.51 11.85 18.70
N SER A 243 -27.33 12.88 17.89
CA SER A 243 -28.30 13.29 16.87
C SER A 243 -28.17 12.40 15.65
N ARG A 244 -28.99 11.35 15.62
CA ARG A 244 -29.31 10.54 14.45
C ARG A 244 -30.18 11.30 13.50
#